data_f116e6e8427411244af522419a03d364
#
_entry.id   f116e6e8427411244af522419a03d364
#
_cell.length_a   1.000
_cell.length_b   1.000
_cell.length_c   1.000
_cell.angle_alpha   90.00
_cell.angle_beta   90.00
_cell.angle_gamma   90.00
#
_symmetry.space_group_name_H-M   'P 1'
#
loop_
_entity.id
_entity.type
_entity.pdbx_description
1 polymer ?
#
loop_
_entity_poly.entity_id
_entity_poly.type
_entity_poly.pdbx_seq_one_letter_code
_entity_poly.pdbx_strand_id
1 'polypeptide(L)' 'MASSEAQRQTLIQSLRQRWTKALNSNDAEAKQALFKEAVYLGIQPEEFTEQA' A
#
# COMPACT_ATOMS: atom_id res chain seq x y z
N MET A 1 -7.39 16.46 14.40
CA MET A 1 -8.17 16.52 13.19
C MET A 1 -8.34 15.13 12.60
N ALA A 2 -9.56 14.78 12.35
CA ALA A 2 -9.87 13.46 11.86
C ALA A 2 -9.43 13.24 10.40
N SER A 3 -9.20 14.32 9.68
CA SER A 3 -8.95 14.22 8.25
C SER A 3 -7.66 13.46 7.92
N SER A 4 -6.62 13.58 8.75
CA SER A 4 -5.38 12.91 8.42
C SER A 4 -5.51 11.40 8.56
N GLU A 5 -6.31 10.95 9.51
CA GLU A 5 -6.55 9.50 9.66
C GLU A 5 -7.35 8.95 8.48
N ALA A 6 -8.36 9.70 8.05
CA ALA A 6 -9.15 9.26 6.89
C ALA A 6 -8.29 9.20 5.63
N GLN A 7 -7.42 10.20 5.45
CA GLN A 7 -6.53 10.19 4.29
C GLN A 7 -5.59 9.00 4.34
N ARG A 8 -5.07 8.68 5.52
CA ARG A 8 -4.16 7.56 5.66
C ARG A 8 -4.85 6.27 5.29
N GLN A 9 -6.09 6.08 5.74
CA GLN A 9 -6.84 4.88 5.41
C GLN A 9 -7.09 4.76 3.92
N THR A 10 -7.40 5.88 3.28
CA THR A 10 -7.62 5.88 1.83
C THR A 10 -6.35 5.48 1.10
N LEU A 11 -5.20 6.00 1.54
CA LEU A 11 -3.93 5.65 0.92
C LEU A 11 -3.62 4.17 1.11
N ILE A 12 -3.86 3.66 2.30
CA ILE A 12 -3.60 2.25 2.59
C ILE A 12 -4.48 1.37 1.71
N GLN A 13 -5.75 1.72 1.54
CA GLN A 13 -6.64 0.95 0.69
C GLN A 13 -6.17 0.95 -0.75
N SER A 14 -5.71 2.09 -1.24
CA SER A 14 -5.20 2.19 -2.60
C SER A 14 -3.97 1.31 -2.78
N LEU A 15 -3.06 1.36 -1.80
CA LEU A 15 -1.86 0.53 -1.85
C LEU A 15 -2.22 -0.95 -1.81
N ARG A 16 -3.21 -1.31 -1.00
CA ARG A 16 -3.62 -2.70 -0.87
C ARG A 16 -4.18 -3.23 -2.19
N GLN A 17 -4.99 -2.44 -2.85
CA GLN A 17 -5.55 -2.85 -4.14
C GLN A 17 -4.45 -3.08 -5.16
N ARG A 18 -3.49 -2.15 -5.21
CA ARG A 18 -2.39 -2.28 -6.15
C ARG A 18 -1.49 -3.46 -5.78
N TRP A 19 -1.32 -3.70 -4.48
CA TRP A 19 -0.54 -4.84 -4.02
C TRP A 19 -1.17 -6.15 -4.47
N THR A 20 -2.48 -6.28 -4.28
CA THR A 20 -3.19 -7.48 -4.70
C THR A 20 -3.02 -7.71 -6.20
N LYS A 21 -3.12 -6.65 -6.98
CA LYS A 21 -2.96 -6.76 -8.41
C LYS A 21 -1.54 -7.20 -8.77
N ALA A 22 -0.55 -6.65 -8.07
CA ALA A 22 0.84 -7.04 -8.31
C ALA A 22 1.07 -8.50 -7.95
N LEU A 23 0.45 -8.96 -6.88
CA LEU A 23 0.55 -10.37 -6.51
C LEU A 23 -0.04 -11.27 -7.59
N ASN A 24 -1.23 -10.93 -8.08
CA ASN A 24 -1.89 -11.72 -9.10
C ASN A 24 -1.12 -11.74 -10.40
N SER A 25 -0.44 -10.63 -10.72
CA SER A 25 0.35 -10.53 -11.93
C SER A 25 1.77 -11.01 -11.74
N ASN A 26 2.15 -11.32 -10.51
CA ASN A 26 3.52 -11.72 -10.18
C ASN A 26 4.52 -10.67 -10.65
N ASP A 27 4.20 -9.40 -10.40
CA ASP A 27 4.96 -8.27 -10.90
C ASP A 27 5.89 -7.75 -9.81
N ALA A 28 7.13 -8.19 -9.84
CA ALA A 28 8.11 -7.83 -8.82
C ALA A 28 8.42 -6.33 -8.83
N GLU A 29 8.45 -5.73 -10.02
CA GLU A 29 8.73 -4.31 -10.12
C GLU A 29 7.62 -3.49 -9.47
N ALA A 30 6.37 -3.90 -9.69
CA ALA A 30 5.25 -3.21 -9.09
C ALA A 30 5.30 -3.32 -7.58
N LYS A 31 5.67 -4.49 -7.08
CA LYS A 31 5.79 -4.68 -5.64
C LYS A 31 6.84 -3.76 -5.04
N GLN A 32 7.99 -3.68 -5.69
CA GLN A 32 9.05 -2.79 -5.20
C GLN A 32 8.63 -1.34 -5.25
N ALA A 33 7.93 -0.95 -6.30
CA ALA A 33 7.46 0.42 -6.42
C ALA A 33 6.49 0.76 -5.29
N LEU A 34 5.65 -0.19 -4.92
CA LEU A 34 4.70 0.01 -3.83
C LEU A 34 5.42 0.19 -2.50
N PHE A 35 6.47 -0.60 -2.27
CA PHE A 35 7.24 -0.45 -1.04
C PHE A 35 7.89 0.93 -0.96
N LYS A 36 8.44 1.40 -2.07
CA LYS A 36 9.06 2.72 -2.08
C LYS A 36 8.04 3.81 -1.84
N GLU A 37 6.89 3.67 -2.46
CA GLU A 37 5.83 4.65 -2.29
C GLU A 37 5.35 4.66 -0.84
N ALA A 38 5.23 3.50 -0.23
CA ALA A 38 4.79 3.42 1.16
C ALA A 38 5.79 4.10 2.08
N VAL A 39 7.07 3.88 1.86
CA VAL A 39 8.10 4.54 2.67
C VAL A 39 7.99 6.06 2.51
N TYR A 40 7.79 6.53 1.31
CA TYR A 40 7.65 7.95 1.04
C TYR A 40 6.44 8.52 1.79
N LEU A 41 5.36 7.76 1.85
CA LEU A 41 4.14 8.20 2.50
C LEU A 41 4.15 7.99 4.01
N GLY A 42 5.15 7.31 4.53
CA GLY A 42 5.21 7.01 5.95
C GLY A 42 4.31 5.86 6.36
N ILE A 43 3.97 4.99 5.43
CA ILE A 43 3.14 3.82 5.69
C ILE A 43 4.03 2.59 5.72
N GLN A 44 3.84 1.76 6.73
CA GLN A 44 4.61 0.54 6.83
C GLN A 44 4.08 -0.50 5.84
N PRO A 45 4.97 -1.25 5.18
CA PRO A 45 4.52 -2.23 4.18
C PRO A 45 3.52 -3.23 4.73
N GLU A 46 3.69 -3.64 5.98
CA GLU A 46 2.79 -4.64 6.56
C GLU A 46 1.35 -4.15 6.63
N GLU A 47 1.12 -2.84 6.54
CA GLU A 47 -0.23 -2.32 6.63
C GLU A 47 -1.04 -2.62 5.37
N PHE A 48 -0.38 -2.81 4.23
CA PHE A 48 -1.11 -3.11 3.01
C PHE A 48 -0.79 -4.48 2.43
N THR A 49 0.25 -5.14 2.92
CA THR A 49 0.61 -6.46 2.43
C THR A 49 -0.03 -7.58 3.24
N GLU A 50 -0.47 -7.28 4.43
CA GLU A 50 -1.09 -8.28 5.30
C GLU A 50 -2.45 -8.64 4.75
N GLN A 51 -2.63 -9.90 4.46
CA GLN A 51 -3.91 -10.41 3.99
C GLN A 51 -4.41 -11.43 4.98
N ALA A 52 -5.47 -11.07 5.63
CA ALA A 52 -6.06 -11.97 6.61
C ALA A 52 -6.67 -13.17 5.95
#